data_8821862ea771cb39641aa0df4a1e02a6
#
_entry.id   8821862ea771cb39641aa0df4a1e02a6
#
_cell.length_a   1.000
_cell.length_b   1.000
_cell.length_c   1.000
_cell.angle_alpha   90.00
_cell.angle_beta   90.00
_cell.angle_gamma   90.00
#
_symmetry.space_group_name_H-M   'P 1'
#
loop_
_entity.id
_entity.type
_entity.pdbx_description
1 polymer ?
#
loop_
_entity_poly.entity_id
_entity_poly.type
_entity_poly.pdbx_seq_one_letter_code
_entity_poly.pdbx_strand_id
1 'polypeptide(L)'
;GTMGYSVPCAVGAKCAAPSRQVCAVCGDGSFQMSMMELGTICQEGLGVKIIIMRNTRLGMVRELQDNLYKGNHAAVYLDGSPDFVRLASAYGIPARAVRSNEEAEAGLEDMWADDKPYLLVCEVSPDYPSL
;
A
#
# COMPACT_ATOMS: atom_id res chain seq x y z
N GLY A 1 -10.95 8.91 1.98
CA GLY A 1 -11.69 7.72 1.68
C GLY A 1 -11.76 7.26 0.23
N THR A 2 -11.18 7.99 -0.75
CA THR A 2 -11.22 7.54 -2.15
C THR A 2 -10.18 6.46 -2.41
N MET A 3 -10.61 5.25 -2.70
CA MET A 3 -9.72 4.17 -3.12
C MET A 3 -8.95 4.55 -4.39
N GLY A 4 -7.68 4.14 -4.46
CA GLY A 4 -6.80 4.45 -5.59
C GLY A 4 -6.15 5.84 -5.56
N TYR A 5 -6.51 6.70 -4.60
CA TYR A 5 -6.03 8.09 -4.55
C TYR A 5 -4.63 8.24 -3.93
N SER A 6 -4.26 7.39 -2.96
CA SER A 6 -3.07 7.58 -2.11
C SER A 6 -1.76 7.68 -2.90
N VAL A 7 -1.51 6.76 -3.83
CA VAL A 7 -0.25 6.73 -4.59
C VAL A 7 -0.16 7.90 -5.58
N PRO A 8 -1.16 8.18 -6.44
CA PRO A 8 -1.14 9.36 -7.31
C PRO A 8 -0.99 10.67 -6.54
N CYS A 9 -1.64 10.78 -5.38
CA CYS A 9 -1.51 11.94 -4.51
C CYS A 9 -0.08 12.11 -3.98
N ALA A 10 0.56 11.00 -3.56
CA ALA A 10 1.96 11.03 -3.10
C ALA A 10 2.92 11.40 -4.23
N VAL A 11 2.69 10.92 -5.45
CA VAL A 11 3.45 11.34 -6.64
C VAL A 11 3.33 12.85 -6.84
N GLY A 12 2.10 13.39 -6.86
CA GLY A 12 1.87 14.83 -6.98
C GLY A 12 2.50 15.64 -5.85
N ALA A 13 2.42 15.15 -4.61
CA ALA A 13 3.02 15.79 -3.44
C ALA A 13 4.56 15.82 -3.54
N LYS A 14 5.19 14.72 -4.01
CA LYS A 14 6.64 14.67 -4.19
C LYS A 14 7.10 15.61 -5.32
N CYS A 15 6.34 15.71 -6.41
CA CYS A 15 6.61 16.68 -7.47
C CYS A 15 6.50 18.14 -6.97
N ALA A 16 5.50 18.45 -6.15
CA ALA A 16 5.28 19.78 -5.62
C ALA A 16 6.30 20.17 -4.52
N ALA A 17 6.84 19.21 -3.80
CA ALA A 17 7.77 19.41 -2.70
C ALA A 17 8.93 18.39 -2.73
N PRO A 18 9.86 18.49 -3.70
CA PRO A 18 10.89 17.48 -3.97
C PRO A 18 11.82 17.18 -2.79
N SER A 19 12.08 18.19 -1.95
CA SER A 19 12.94 18.06 -0.77
C SER A 19 12.27 17.40 0.45
N ARG A 20 10.94 17.19 0.41
CA ARG A 20 10.21 16.58 1.53
C ARG A 20 10.13 15.07 1.35
N GLN A 21 10.18 14.36 2.46
CA GLN A 21 9.80 12.95 2.51
C GLN A 21 8.29 12.83 2.31
N VAL A 22 7.88 11.92 1.44
CA VAL A 22 6.47 11.65 1.12
C VAL A 22 6.21 10.17 1.26
N CYS A 23 5.17 9.83 1.99
CA CYS A 23 4.73 8.46 2.20
C CYS A 23 3.24 8.32 1.88
N ALA A 24 2.90 7.36 1.02
CA ALA A 24 1.54 6.90 0.82
C ALA A 24 1.25 5.71 1.73
N VAL A 25 0.15 5.76 2.50
CA VAL A 25 -0.35 4.60 3.25
C VAL A 25 -1.69 4.21 2.64
N CYS A 26 -1.85 2.96 2.26
CA CYS A 26 -3.08 2.47 1.62
C CYS A 26 -3.32 0.99 1.89
N GLY A 27 -4.56 0.55 1.73
CA GLY A 27 -4.89 -0.88 1.69
C GLY A 27 -4.49 -1.51 0.34
N ASP A 28 -4.38 -2.84 0.34
CA ASP A 28 -4.02 -3.63 -0.84
C ASP A 28 -4.99 -3.46 -2.01
N GLY A 29 -6.30 -3.37 -1.76
CA GLY A 29 -7.28 -3.08 -2.80
C GLY A 29 -7.14 -1.67 -3.38
N SER A 30 -6.87 -0.68 -2.54
CA SER A 30 -6.62 0.70 -2.97
C SER A 30 -5.33 0.82 -3.79
N PHE A 31 -4.27 0.14 -3.38
CA PHE A 31 -3.01 0.11 -4.11
C PHE A 31 -3.18 -0.47 -5.52
N GLN A 32 -3.91 -1.59 -5.65
CA GLN A 32 -4.14 -2.24 -6.95
C GLN A 32 -4.82 -1.33 -7.98
N MET A 33 -5.64 -0.37 -7.54
CA MET A 33 -6.31 0.58 -8.43
C MET A 33 -5.36 1.59 -9.08
N SER A 34 -4.17 1.81 -8.52
CA SER A 34 -3.19 2.81 -8.98
C SER A 34 -1.75 2.29 -8.99
N MET A 35 -1.54 0.98 -8.98
CA MET A 35 -0.20 0.37 -8.96
C MET A 35 0.64 0.71 -10.19
N MET A 36 0.02 1.13 -11.32
CA MET A 36 0.73 1.60 -12.50
C MET A 36 1.57 2.86 -12.23
N GLU A 37 1.28 3.62 -11.19
CA GLU A 37 2.07 4.78 -10.78
C GLU A 37 3.49 4.41 -10.32
N LEU A 38 3.79 3.13 -10.05
CA LEU A 38 5.16 2.67 -9.88
C LEU A 38 6.01 2.98 -11.10
N GLY A 39 5.42 2.92 -12.31
CA GLY A 39 6.08 3.33 -13.56
C GLY A 39 6.45 4.81 -13.55
N THR A 40 5.52 5.69 -13.15
CA THR A 40 5.74 7.13 -13.02
C THR A 40 6.85 7.42 -11.98
N ILE A 41 6.78 6.77 -10.82
CA ILE A 41 7.78 6.90 -9.75
C ILE A 41 9.18 6.57 -10.24
N CYS A 42 9.32 5.47 -10.98
CA CYS A 42 10.62 5.04 -11.52
C CYS A 42 11.12 5.94 -12.64
N GLN A 43 10.24 6.29 -13.59
CA GLN A 43 10.61 7.11 -14.73
C GLN A 43 11.09 8.51 -14.32
N GLU A 44 10.41 9.11 -13.34
CA GLU A 44 10.72 10.46 -12.85
C GLU A 44 11.69 10.45 -11.65
N GLY A 45 12.15 9.28 -11.21
CA GLY A 45 13.09 9.14 -10.09
C GLY A 45 12.56 9.70 -8.76
N LEU A 46 11.26 9.56 -8.50
CA LEU A 46 10.60 10.15 -7.35
C LEU A 46 10.80 9.30 -6.08
N GLY A 47 11.36 9.88 -5.03
CA GLY A 47 11.54 9.23 -3.72
C GLY A 47 10.23 9.13 -2.93
N VAL A 48 9.25 8.42 -3.46
CA VAL A 48 7.96 8.14 -2.79
C VAL A 48 8.06 6.85 -2.01
N LYS A 49 7.71 6.89 -0.73
CA LYS A 49 7.57 5.71 0.13
C LYS A 49 6.12 5.22 0.08
N ILE A 50 5.92 3.91 0.04
CA ILE A 50 4.59 3.31 -0.02
C ILE A 50 4.48 2.25 1.05
N ILE A 51 3.46 2.35 1.92
CA ILE A 51 3.09 1.33 2.90
C ILE A 51 1.76 0.74 2.49
N ILE A 52 1.74 -0.57 2.26
CA ILE A 52 0.53 -1.33 1.94
C ILE A 52 0.10 -2.10 3.19
N MET A 53 -1.08 -1.78 3.73
CA MET A 53 -1.75 -2.57 4.76
C MET A 53 -2.49 -3.71 4.06
N ARG A 54 -1.88 -4.90 4.01
CA ARG A 54 -2.40 -6.05 3.27
C ARG A 54 -3.23 -6.94 4.20
N ASN A 55 -4.54 -6.88 4.05
CA ASN A 55 -5.49 -7.75 4.75
C ASN A 55 -6.24 -8.71 3.81
N THR A 56 -5.95 -8.68 2.52
CA THR A 56 -6.62 -9.48 1.48
C THR A 56 -8.13 -9.26 1.40
N ARG A 57 -8.62 -8.10 1.80
CA ARG A 57 -10.04 -7.76 1.84
C ARG A 57 -10.28 -6.31 1.42
N LEU A 58 -11.47 -6.03 0.92
CA LEU A 58 -12.03 -4.68 0.91
C LEU A 58 -12.66 -4.44 2.30
N GLY A 59 -11.83 -4.09 3.29
CA GLY A 59 -12.18 -4.11 4.71
C GLY A 59 -13.44 -3.32 5.04
N MET A 60 -13.50 -2.04 4.66
CA MET A 60 -14.67 -1.17 4.91
C MET A 60 -15.95 -1.69 4.22
N VAL A 61 -15.83 -2.27 3.01
CA VAL A 61 -16.98 -2.86 2.31
C VAL A 61 -17.46 -4.11 3.04
N ARG A 62 -16.53 -4.96 3.51
CA ARG A 62 -16.86 -6.14 4.32
C ARG A 62 -17.61 -5.74 5.59
N GLU A 63 -17.10 -4.76 6.35
CA GLU A 63 -17.74 -4.26 7.58
C GLU A 63 -19.15 -3.72 7.31
N LEU A 64 -19.34 -3.01 6.20
CA LEU A 64 -20.66 -2.57 5.78
C LEU A 64 -21.60 -3.75 5.53
N GLN A 65 -21.10 -4.81 4.89
CA GLN A 65 -21.87 -6.02 4.63
C GLN A 65 -22.16 -6.80 5.90
N ASP A 66 -21.23 -6.82 6.87
CA ASP A 66 -21.47 -7.40 8.19
C ASP A 66 -22.61 -6.68 8.90
N ASN A 67 -22.59 -5.36 8.93
CA ASN A 67 -23.52 -4.52 9.67
C ASN A 67 -24.91 -4.45 9.01
N LEU A 68 -24.99 -4.32 7.69
CA LEU A 68 -26.26 -4.09 6.98
C LEU A 68 -26.83 -5.33 6.31
N TYR A 69 -26.00 -6.32 5.98
CA TYR A 69 -26.40 -7.49 5.20
C TYR A 69 -26.15 -8.81 5.92
N LYS A 70 -26.04 -8.77 7.26
CA LYS A 70 -25.92 -9.96 8.15
C LYS A 70 -24.72 -10.86 7.77
N GLY A 71 -23.62 -10.27 7.34
CA GLY A 71 -22.42 -11.01 6.94
C GLY A 71 -22.54 -11.72 5.59
N ASN A 72 -23.50 -11.33 4.76
CA ASN A 72 -23.58 -11.86 3.40
C ASN A 72 -22.56 -11.17 2.49
N HIS A 73 -21.34 -11.72 2.49
CA HIS A 73 -20.19 -11.11 1.80
C HIS A 73 -20.23 -11.38 0.29
N ALA A 74 -20.07 -10.32 -0.50
CA ALA A 74 -19.97 -10.40 -1.95
C ALA A 74 -18.85 -9.48 -2.45
N ALA A 75 -17.97 -10.01 -3.30
CA ALA A 75 -16.90 -9.28 -4.00
C ALA A 75 -15.93 -8.51 -3.08
N VAL A 76 -15.69 -9.00 -1.86
CA VAL A 76 -14.80 -8.34 -0.88
C VAL A 76 -13.47 -9.06 -0.68
N TYR A 77 -13.31 -10.25 -1.23
CA TYR A 77 -12.10 -11.06 -1.10
C TYR A 77 -11.08 -10.72 -2.20
N LEU A 78 -9.82 -10.53 -1.81
CA LEU A 78 -8.71 -10.18 -2.68
C LEU A 78 -7.66 -11.29 -2.74
N ASP A 79 -8.09 -12.54 -2.69
CA ASP A 79 -7.21 -13.72 -2.64
C ASP A 79 -6.35 -13.89 -3.91
N GLY A 80 -6.75 -13.27 -5.03
CA GLY A 80 -5.99 -13.21 -6.28
C GLY A 80 -5.02 -12.02 -6.39
N SER A 81 -4.76 -11.30 -5.30
CA SER A 81 -3.82 -10.17 -5.30
C SER A 81 -2.40 -10.63 -5.70
N PRO A 82 -1.67 -9.81 -6.46
CA PRO A 82 -0.29 -10.12 -6.80
C PRO A 82 0.63 -10.12 -5.58
N ASP A 83 1.79 -10.72 -5.72
CA ASP A 83 2.91 -10.51 -4.81
C ASP A 83 3.46 -9.09 -5.02
N PHE A 84 3.15 -8.17 -4.11
CA PHE A 84 3.53 -6.76 -4.23
C PHE A 84 5.05 -6.55 -4.13
N VAL A 85 5.78 -7.42 -3.43
CA VAL A 85 7.25 -7.35 -3.37
C VAL A 85 7.84 -7.67 -4.73
N ARG A 86 7.36 -8.73 -5.39
CA ARG A 86 7.78 -9.06 -6.76
C ARG A 86 7.36 -8.00 -7.77
N LEU A 87 6.16 -7.44 -7.61
CA LEU A 87 5.69 -6.34 -8.45
C LEU A 87 6.62 -5.12 -8.34
N ALA A 88 6.96 -4.69 -7.13
CA ALA A 88 7.90 -3.59 -6.91
C ALA A 88 9.29 -3.89 -7.50
N SER A 89 9.78 -5.13 -7.32
CA SER A 89 11.04 -5.59 -7.88
C SER A 89 11.06 -5.51 -9.41
N ALA A 90 9.94 -5.78 -10.08
CA ALA A 90 9.83 -5.64 -11.54
C ALA A 90 10.03 -4.20 -12.02
N TYR A 91 9.74 -3.21 -11.17
CA TYR A 91 10.02 -1.79 -11.40
C TYR A 91 11.38 -1.35 -10.83
N GLY A 92 12.18 -2.26 -10.26
CA GLY A 92 13.46 -1.91 -9.63
C GLY A 92 13.32 -1.17 -8.30
N ILE A 93 12.13 -1.18 -7.68
CA ILE A 93 11.87 -0.56 -6.39
C ILE A 93 12.17 -1.56 -5.28
N PRO A 94 13.07 -1.24 -4.32
CA PRO A 94 13.26 -2.05 -3.13
C PRO A 94 11.95 -2.24 -2.37
N ALA A 95 11.69 -3.47 -1.92
CA ALA A 95 10.46 -3.78 -1.21
C ALA A 95 10.66 -4.88 -0.17
N ARG A 96 9.85 -4.86 0.89
CA ARG A 96 9.86 -5.85 1.96
C ARG A 96 8.43 -6.14 2.43
N ALA A 97 8.13 -7.41 2.70
CA ALA A 97 6.93 -7.80 3.43
C ALA A 97 7.28 -8.05 4.90
N VAL A 98 6.41 -7.61 5.82
CA VAL A 98 6.58 -7.71 7.27
C VAL A 98 5.33 -8.28 7.93
N ARG A 99 5.52 -9.08 8.97
CA ARG A 99 4.45 -9.83 9.66
C ARG A 99 4.43 -9.63 11.17
N SER A 100 5.40 -8.90 11.72
CA SER A 100 5.45 -8.53 13.13
C SER A 100 5.84 -7.07 13.31
N ASN A 101 5.66 -6.54 14.51
CA ASN A 101 6.07 -5.16 14.82
C ASN A 101 7.58 -4.99 14.72
N GLU A 102 8.35 -5.97 15.15
CA GLU A 102 9.83 -5.96 15.09
C GLU A 102 10.31 -5.94 13.63
N GLU A 103 9.68 -6.74 12.75
CA GLU A 103 9.97 -6.70 11.32
C GLU A 103 9.56 -5.37 10.68
N ALA A 104 8.45 -4.77 11.16
CA ALA A 104 7.97 -3.48 10.68
C ALA A 104 8.92 -2.34 11.07
N GLU A 105 9.45 -2.34 12.30
CA GLU A 105 10.45 -1.37 12.75
C GLU A 105 11.68 -1.42 11.85
N ALA A 106 12.26 -2.61 11.64
CA ALA A 106 13.40 -2.79 10.74
C ALA A 106 13.08 -2.40 9.29
N GLY A 107 11.87 -2.71 8.82
CA GLY A 107 11.41 -2.33 7.47
C GLY A 107 11.25 -0.82 7.31
N LEU A 108 10.83 -0.12 8.36
CA LEU A 108 10.74 1.35 8.39
C LEU A 108 12.14 1.99 8.42
N GLU A 109 13.09 1.43 9.17
CA GLU A 109 14.48 1.89 9.15
C GLU A 109 15.09 1.79 7.74
N ASP A 110 14.93 0.63 7.08
CA ASP A 110 15.36 0.44 5.69
C ASP A 110 14.68 1.44 4.74
N MET A 111 13.38 1.64 4.90
CA MET A 111 12.58 2.53 4.06
C MET A 111 13.02 3.99 4.16
N TRP A 112 13.43 4.45 5.35
CA TRP A 112 13.83 5.84 5.59
C TRP A 112 15.34 6.07 5.50
N ALA A 113 16.13 5.06 5.13
CA ALA A 113 17.59 5.16 5.04
C ALA A 113 18.07 6.13 3.95
N ASP A 114 17.28 6.33 2.90
CA ASP A 114 17.59 7.23 1.79
C ASP A 114 16.33 7.92 1.23
N ASP A 115 16.46 8.74 0.21
CA ASP A 115 15.34 9.41 -0.47
C ASP A 115 14.94 8.68 -1.77
N LYS A 116 15.19 7.38 -1.89
CA LYS A 116 14.74 6.57 -3.03
C LYS A 116 13.34 6.00 -2.79
N PRO A 117 12.62 5.59 -3.85
CA PRO A 117 11.34 4.91 -3.66
C PRO A 117 11.53 3.60 -2.88
N TYR A 118 10.54 3.27 -2.06
CA TYR A 118 10.52 2.02 -1.29
C TYR A 118 9.08 1.57 -1.07
N LEU A 119 8.83 0.26 -1.08
CA LEU A 119 7.52 -0.31 -0.84
C LEU A 119 7.57 -1.29 0.35
N LEU A 120 6.80 -1.00 1.39
CA LEU A 120 6.66 -1.85 2.57
C LEU A 120 5.27 -2.48 2.58
N VAL A 121 5.20 -3.81 2.64
CA VAL A 121 3.94 -4.57 2.72
C VAL A 121 3.76 -5.06 4.14
N CYS A 122 2.80 -4.50 4.86
CA CYS A 122 2.45 -4.95 6.21
C CYS A 122 1.31 -5.97 6.10
N GLU A 123 1.61 -7.23 6.38
CA GLU A 123 0.60 -8.30 6.46
C GLU A 123 -0.17 -8.13 7.77
N VAL A 124 -1.44 -7.78 7.66
CA VAL A 124 -2.32 -7.55 8.81
C VAL A 124 -3.47 -8.54 8.82
N SER A 125 -4.02 -8.79 10.01
CA SER A 125 -5.18 -9.68 10.14
C SER A 125 -6.37 -9.17 9.32
N PRO A 126 -7.04 -10.03 8.54
CA PRO A 126 -8.26 -9.66 7.83
C PRO A 126 -9.43 -9.37 8.78
N ASP A 127 -9.32 -9.77 10.04
CA ASP A 127 -10.36 -9.57 11.06
C ASP A 127 -10.15 -8.30 11.89
N TYR A 128 -9.09 -7.55 11.60
CA TYR A 128 -8.90 -6.25 12.24
C TYR A 128 -9.92 -5.26 11.69
N PRO A 129 -10.64 -4.51 12.54
CA PRO A 129 -11.62 -3.53 12.09
C PRO A 129 -10.93 -2.41 11.28
N SER A 130 -11.62 -1.93 10.25
CA SER A 130 -11.14 -0.80 9.42
C SER A 130 -11.61 0.55 9.95
N LEU A 131 -12.58 0.56 10.86
CA LEU A 131 -13.21 1.73 11.45
C LEU A 131 -13.28 1.60 12.97
#